data_a1c3d7df89d07432b27279987552cd9f
#
_entry.id   a1c3d7df89d07432b27279987552cd9f
#
_cell.length_a   1.000
_cell.length_b   1.000
_cell.length_c   1.000
_cell.angle_alpha   90.00
_cell.angle_beta   90.00
_cell.angle_gamma   90.00
#
_symmetry.space_group_name_H-M   'P 1'
#
loop_
_entity.id
_entity.type
_entity.pdbx_description
1 polymer ?
#
loop_
_entity_poly.entity_id
_entity_poly.type
_entity_poly.pdbx_seq_one_letter_code
_entity_poly.pdbx_strand_id
1 'polypeptide(L)'
;GLYFRDITGGFTTTSRAGLQAFKVIPIVVYRVYADGRPDELVRGADIVGTPLASFSKILATSDKLEVFNGYCGAESGSVPVSAVAPAILVSEIEIEKKAKSQDRPPLLPPPMPAESTRSSGQ
;
A
#
# COMPACT_ATOMS: atom_id res chain seq x y z
N GLY A 1 -15.78 -0.15 -7.88
CA GLY A 1 -14.70 0.72 -7.39
C GLY A 1 -13.52 -0.06 -6.86
N LEU A 2 -12.53 0.67 -6.34
CA LEU A 2 -11.41 0.09 -5.62
C LEU A 2 -11.38 0.61 -4.19
N TYR A 3 -11.15 -0.29 -3.25
CA TYR A 3 -10.99 0.03 -1.83
C TYR A 3 -9.56 -0.29 -1.42
N PHE A 4 -8.82 0.75 -1.05
CA PHE A 4 -7.45 0.66 -0.56
C PHE A 4 -7.48 0.63 0.97
N ARG A 5 -7.19 -0.53 1.54
CA ARG A 5 -7.34 -0.76 2.97
C ARG A 5 -6.05 -0.49 3.74
N ASP A 6 -4.92 -0.90 3.18
CA ASP A 6 -3.64 -0.85 3.87
C ASP A 6 -2.51 -0.48 2.92
N ILE A 7 -1.52 0.24 3.43
CA ILE A 7 -0.39 0.75 2.66
C ILE A 7 0.93 0.38 3.33
N THR A 8 1.97 0.15 2.54
CA THR A 8 3.34 -0.06 3.04
C THR A 8 4.17 1.22 3.06
N GLY A 9 3.82 2.20 2.25
CA GLY A 9 4.56 3.45 2.15
C GLY A 9 4.24 4.22 0.88
N GLY A 10 5.07 5.19 0.60
CA GLY A 10 4.94 6.05 -0.57
C GLY A 10 6.00 7.14 -0.55
N PHE A 11 5.92 8.02 -1.51
CA PHE A 11 6.78 9.20 -1.56
C PHE A 11 6.04 10.37 -2.20
N THR A 12 6.54 11.57 -1.91
CA THR A 12 6.08 12.81 -2.53
C THR A 12 7.28 13.54 -3.14
N THR A 13 7.05 14.15 -4.30
CA THR A 13 7.98 15.08 -4.92
C THR A 13 7.43 16.49 -4.74
N THR A 14 8.12 17.32 -3.99
CA THR A 14 7.67 18.67 -3.60
C THR A 14 8.67 19.76 -4.00
N SER A 15 9.21 19.71 -5.21
CA SER A 15 10.14 20.72 -5.72
C SER A 15 9.40 22.02 -6.07
N ARG A 16 9.98 23.18 -5.71
CA ARG A 16 9.44 24.49 -6.13
C ARG A 16 9.47 24.70 -7.63
N ALA A 17 10.38 24.05 -8.34
CA ALA A 17 10.60 24.22 -9.78
C ALA A 17 10.12 23.03 -10.62
N GLY A 18 9.53 22.02 -10.02
CA GLY A 18 9.11 20.78 -10.68
C GLY A 18 7.66 20.43 -10.45
N LEU A 19 7.23 19.36 -11.12
CA LEU A 19 5.90 18.78 -10.93
C LEU A 19 5.80 18.23 -9.51
N GLN A 20 4.73 18.61 -8.82
CA GLN A 20 4.38 18.01 -7.55
C GLN A 20 3.62 16.71 -7.83
N ALA A 21 4.13 15.60 -7.32
CA ALA A 21 3.55 14.29 -7.51
C ALA A 21 3.66 13.46 -6.24
N PHE A 22 2.78 12.50 -6.09
CA PHE A 22 2.87 11.50 -5.05
C PHE A 22 2.66 10.10 -5.62
N LYS A 23 3.20 9.13 -4.91
CA LYS A 23 2.95 7.71 -5.12
C LYS A 23 2.69 7.05 -3.77
N VAL A 24 1.61 6.25 -3.71
CA VAL A 24 1.30 5.40 -2.56
C VAL A 24 1.35 3.95 -3.00
N ILE A 25 1.95 3.11 -2.17
CA ILE A 25 2.13 1.68 -2.44
C ILE A 25 1.17 0.89 -1.53
N PRO A 26 -0.01 0.52 -2.01
CA PRO A 26 -0.95 -0.27 -1.24
C PRO A 26 -0.50 -1.72 -1.11
N ILE A 27 -0.84 -2.34 0.03
CA ILE A 27 -0.64 -3.77 0.30
C ILE A 27 -1.94 -4.52 0.05
N VAL A 28 -3.05 -3.96 0.51
CA VAL A 28 -4.36 -4.61 0.45
C VAL A 28 -5.32 -3.72 -0.33
N VAL A 29 -5.74 -4.21 -1.49
CA VAL A 29 -6.68 -3.54 -2.38
C VAL A 29 -7.80 -4.49 -2.76
N TYR A 30 -9.04 -4.05 -2.63
CA TYR A 30 -10.22 -4.79 -3.05
C TYR A 30 -10.92 -4.09 -4.20
N ARG A 31 -11.36 -4.87 -5.17
CA ARG A 31 -12.35 -4.44 -6.15
C ARG A 31 -13.73 -4.62 -5.52
N VAL A 32 -14.43 -3.51 -5.34
CA VAL A 32 -15.77 -3.46 -4.75
C VAL A 32 -16.80 -3.29 -5.86
N TYR A 33 -17.87 -4.04 -5.79
CA TYR A 33 -18.92 -4.08 -6.79
C TYR A 33 -20.21 -3.47 -6.26
N ALA A 34 -20.86 -2.64 -7.07
CA ALA A 34 -22.14 -2.00 -6.71
C ALA A 34 -23.33 -2.95 -6.77
N ASP A 35 -23.20 -4.11 -7.40
CA ASP A 35 -24.25 -5.11 -7.59
C ASP A 35 -24.30 -6.16 -6.47
N GLY A 36 -23.51 -6.00 -5.41
CA GLY A 36 -23.50 -6.89 -4.25
C GLY A 36 -22.71 -8.19 -4.43
N ARG A 37 -21.96 -8.35 -5.52
CA ARG A 37 -21.01 -9.46 -5.64
C ARG A 37 -19.93 -9.36 -4.55
N PRO A 38 -19.33 -10.50 -4.15
CA PRO A 38 -18.21 -10.49 -3.22
C PRO A 38 -17.04 -9.64 -3.73
N ASP A 39 -16.39 -8.94 -2.81
CA ASP A 39 -15.20 -8.17 -3.10
C ASP A 39 -14.04 -9.08 -3.55
N GLU A 40 -13.27 -8.61 -4.51
CA GLU A 40 -12.16 -9.35 -5.09
C GLU A 40 -10.83 -8.71 -4.71
N LEU A 41 -9.89 -9.51 -4.16
CA LEU A 41 -8.56 -9.04 -3.84
C LEU A 41 -7.74 -8.78 -5.11
N VAL A 42 -7.23 -7.56 -5.25
CA VAL A 42 -6.44 -7.10 -6.39
C VAL A 42 -5.00 -6.84 -5.96
N ARG A 43 -4.03 -7.13 -6.83
CA ARG A 43 -2.61 -6.87 -6.59
C ARG A 43 -2.01 -5.99 -7.66
N GLY A 44 -0.97 -5.23 -7.26
CA GLY A 44 -0.15 -4.46 -8.19
C GLY A 44 -0.83 -3.19 -8.70
N ALA A 45 -1.59 -2.53 -7.85
CA ALA A 45 -2.22 -1.25 -8.12
C ALA A 45 -1.61 -0.17 -7.21
N ASP A 46 -0.62 0.57 -7.70
CA ASP A 46 -0.07 1.72 -6.98
C ASP A 46 -0.90 2.96 -7.29
N ILE A 47 -1.15 3.80 -6.27
CA ILE A 47 -1.83 5.08 -6.47
C ILE A 47 -0.78 6.10 -6.85
N VAL A 48 -1.05 6.86 -7.92
CA VAL A 48 -0.18 7.95 -8.41
C VAL A 48 -1.02 9.19 -8.68
N GLY A 49 -0.38 10.35 -8.70
CA GLY A 49 -1.06 11.57 -9.08
C GLY A 49 -0.42 12.82 -8.50
N THR A 50 -1.12 13.93 -8.66
CA THR A 50 -0.78 15.19 -8.01
C THR A 50 -1.75 15.46 -6.85
N PRO A 51 -1.29 16.02 -5.72
CA PRO A 51 -2.14 16.24 -4.55
C PRO A 51 -3.40 17.05 -4.90
N LEU A 52 -3.22 18.15 -5.62
CA LEU A 52 -4.34 19.03 -5.96
C LEU A 52 -5.40 18.34 -6.82
N ALA A 53 -4.99 17.60 -7.86
CA ALA A 53 -5.92 16.89 -8.73
C ALA A 53 -6.67 15.77 -7.99
N SER A 54 -6.00 15.08 -7.07
CA SER A 54 -6.61 13.99 -6.29
C SER A 54 -7.57 14.51 -5.23
N PHE A 55 -7.19 15.53 -4.47
CA PHE A 55 -8.03 16.08 -3.40
C PHE A 55 -9.23 16.84 -3.92
N SER A 56 -9.15 17.47 -5.09
CA SER A 56 -10.32 18.11 -5.72
C SER A 56 -11.44 17.16 -6.10
N LYS A 57 -11.16 15.86 -6.12
CA LYS A 57 -12.12 14.79 -6.48
C LYS A 57 -12.73 14.08 -5.28
N ILE A 58 -12.50 14.56 -4.07
CA ILE A 58 -13.11 13.99 -2.85
C ILE A 58 -14.60 14.26 -2.87
N LEU A 59 -15.38 13.18 -2.75
CA LEU A 59 -16.85 13.20 -2.69
C LEU A 59 -17.38 13.15 -1.26
N ALA A 60 -16.72 12.37 -0.40
CA ALA A 60 -17.14 12.16 0.98
C ALA A 60 -15.97 11.73 1.86
N THR A 61 -16.16 11.87 3.16
CA THR A 61 -15.24 11.39 4.20
C THR A 61 -16.01 10.55 5.21
N SER A 62 -15.33 9.60 5.87
CA SER A 62 -15.91 8.87 7.00
C SER A 62 -15.98 9.75 8.25
N ASP A 63 -16.80 9.33 9.20
CA ASP A 63 -16.90 9.92 10.54
C ASP A 63 -15.84 9.37 11.51
N LYS A 64 -15.15 8.30 11.13
CA LYS A 64 -14.07 7.70 11.92
C LYS A 64 -12.72 8.24 11.50
N LEU A 65 -11.94 8.65 12.50
CA LEU A 65 -10.55 9.01 12.32
C LEU A 65 -9.66 7.79 12.60
N GLU A 66 -8.71 7.56 11.73
CA GLU A 66 -7.68 6.54 11.90
C GLU A 66 -6.33 7.21 12.12
N VAL A 67 -5.47 6.54 12.90
CA VAL A 67 -4.13 7.01 13.21
C VAL A 67 -3.11 6.18 12.45
N PHE A 68 -2.31 6.84 11.65
CA PHE A 68 -1.16 6.24 10.97
C PHE A 68 0.12 6.74 11.63
N ASN A 69 0.97 5.82 12.07
CA ASN A 69 2.30 6.10 12.59
C ASN A 69 3.35 5.60 11.62
N GLY A 70 4.34 6.42 11.33
CA GLY A 70 5.40 6.07 10.39
C GLY A 70 6.63 6.95 10.54
N TYR A 71 7.47 6.91 9.52
CA TYR A 71 8.67 7.73 9.44
C TYR A 71 8.65 8.57 8.17
N CYS A 72 9.00 9.83 8.29
CA CYS A 72 9.26 10.70 7.16
C CYS A 72 10.77 10.75 6.91
N GLY A 73 11.21 10.29 5.74
CA GLY A 73 12.62 10.31 5.34
C GLY A 73 12.96 11.58 4.57
N ALA A 74 14.10 12.19 4.91
CA ALA A 74 14.70 13.31 4.21
C ALA A 74 16.21 13.12 4.15
N GLU A 75 16.92 14.00 3.45
CA GLU A 75 18.40 13.96 3.33
C GLU A 75 19.11 13.98 4.70
N SER A 76 18.49 14.62 5.70
CA SER A 76 19.03 14.73 7.06
C SER A 76 18.70 13.54 7.97
N GLY A 77 18.00 12.52 7.47
CA GLY A 77 17.61 11.33 8.25
C GLY A 77 16.11 11.09 8.27
N SER A 78 15.67 10.24 9.18
CA SER A 78 14.26 9.85 9.35
C SER A 78 13.67 10.41 10.65
N VAL A 79 12.48 10.99 10.57
CA VAL A 79 11.75 11.55 11.71
C VAL A 79 10.46 10.75 11.92
N PRO A 80 10.15 10.31 13.14
CA PRO A 80 8.86 9.69 13.42
C PRO A 80 7.73 10.71 13.24
N VAL A 81 6.68 10.29 12.56
CA VAL A 81 5.51 11.11 12.26
C VAL A 81 4.22 10.36 12.54
N SER A 82 3.17 11.10 12.88
CA SER A 82 1.83 10.57 13.02
C SER A 82 0.86 11.40 12.20
N ALA A 83 -0.04 10.75 11.50
CA ALA A 83 -1.13 11.38 10.78
C ALA A 83 -2.48 10.86 11.29
N VAL A 84 -3.43 11.75 11.47
CA VAL A 84 -4.81 11.40 11.85
C VAL A 84 -5.72 11.88 10.73
N ALA A 85 -6.42 10.95 10.11
CA ALA A 85 -7.28 11.26 8.97
C ALA A 85 -8.48 10.30 8.88
N PRO A 86 -9.61 10.75 8.31
CA PRO A 86 -10.71 9.86 7.97
C PRO A 86 -10.41 9.08 6.68
N ALA A 87 -11.14 8.00 6.45
CA ALA A 87 -11.21 7.42 5.10
C ALA A 87 -11.90 8.40 4.15
N ILE A 88 -11.48 8.43 2.90
CA ILE A 88 -12.02 9.33 1.87
C ILE A 88 -12.58 8.52 0.70
N LEU A 89 -13.69 8.99 0.15
CA LEU A 89 -14.22 8.52 -1.12
C LEU A 89 -13.87 9.55 -2.20
N VAL A 90 -13.18 9.11 -3.25
CA VAL A 90 -12.86 9.96 -4.40
C VAL A 90 -13.58 9.44 -5.65
N SER A 91 -14.01 10.34 -6.52
CA SER A 91 -14.69 9.98 -7.78
C SER A 91 -13.74 9.29 -8.76
N GLU A 92 -12.48 9.67 -8.74
CA GLU A 92 -11.45 9.16 -9.65
C GLU A 92 -10.07 9.33 -9.03
N ILE A 93 -9.22 8.33 -9.19
CA ILE A 93 -7.80 8.40 -8.84
C ILE A 93 -6.99 7.63 -9.87
N GLU A 94 -5.80 8.13 -10.18
CA GLU A 94 -4.91 7.50 -11.13
C GLU A 94 -4.17 6.33 -10.49
N ILE A 95 -4.08 5.22 -11.23
CA ILE A 95 -3.48 3.97 -10.76
C ILE A 95 -2.45 3.50 -11.77
N GLU A 96 -1.26 3.23 -11.28
CA GLU A 96 -0.19 2.58 -12.02
C GLU A 96 -0.22 1.07 -11.77
N LYS A 97 -0.24 0.30 -12.85
CA LYS A 97 -0.14 -1.16 -12.77
C LYS A 97 1.32 -1.57 -12.66
N LYS A 98 1.67 -2.27 -11.59
CA LYS A 98 2.99 -2.89 -11.47
C LYS A 98 3.21 -3.97 -12.53
N ALA A 99 4.39 -3.97 -13.13
CA ALA A 99 4.84 -5.09 -13.95
C ALA A 99 4.86 -6.37 -13.10
N LYS A 100 4.39 -7.48 -13.67
CA LYS A 100 4.50 -8.77 -13.01
C LYS A 100 5.98 -9.14 -12.94
N SER A 101 6.54 -9.26 -11.75
CA SER A 101 7.82 -9.95 -11.58
C SER A 101 7.60 -11.43 -11.93
N GLN A 102 8.45 -11.95 -12.79
CA GLN A 102 8.50 -13.39 -13.08
C GLN A 102 9.34 -14.15 -12.06
N ASP A 103 9.98 -13.44 -11.15
CA ASP A 103 10.79 -14.03 -10.11
C ASP A 103 9.88 -14.77 -9.13
N ARG A 104 10.05 -16.08 -9.08
CA ARG A 104 9.45 -16.89 -8.02
C ARG A 104 10.18 -16.55 -6.73
N PRO A 105 9.46 -16.27 -5.63
CA PRO A 105 10.12 -16.12 -4.35
C PRO A 105 10.94 -17.38 -4.06
N PRO A 106 12.16 -17.25 -3.52
CA PRO A 106 12.97 -18.41 -3.18
C PRO A 106 12.21 -19.31 -2.22
N LEU A 107 12.19 -20.61 -2.51
CA LEU A 107 11.71 -21.60 -1.56
C LEU A 107 12.75 -21.67 -0.42
N LEU A 108 12.42 -21.05 0.68
CA LEU A 108 13.27 -21.13 1.86
C LEU A 108 13.11 -22.50 2.50
N PRO A 109 14.22 -23.16 2.92
CA PRO A 109 14.13 -24.35 3.72
C PRO A 109 13.39 -24.06 5.04
N PRO A 110 12.74 -25.06 5.64
CA PRO A 110 12.10 -24.87 6.93
C PRO A 110 13.09 -24.34 7.95
N PRO A 111 12.67 -23.46 8.87
CA PRO A 111 13.57 -22.77 9.80
C PRO A 111 14.27 -23.70 10.80
N MET A 112 13.84 -24.95 10.90
CA MET A 112 14.50 -25.99 11.72
C MET A 112 14.83 -27.20 10.83
N PRO A 113 16.06 -27.73 10.90
CA PRO A 113 16.36 -29.00 10.28
C PRO A 113 15.46 -30.07 10.89
N ALA A 114 14.86 -30.92 10.07
CA ALA A 114 14.20 -32.11 10.57
C ALA A 114 15.22 -32.88 11.42
N GLU A 115 14.92 -33.10 12.71
CA GLU A 115 15.74 -33.96 13.55
C GLU A 115 15.85 -35.32 12.87
N SER A 116 17.06 -35.64 12.42
CA SER A 116 17.35 -37.00 11.98
C SER A 116 17.18 -37.89 13.20
N THR A 117 16.11 -38.66 13.23
CA THR A 117 15.96 -39.80 14.13
C THR A 117 17.19 -40.69 13.92
N ARG A 118 18.18 -40.52 14.80
CA ARG A 118 19.26 -41.50 14.93
C ARG A 118 18.62 -42.77 15.46
N SER A 119 18.35 -43.70 14.54
CA SER A 119 18.13 -45.10 14.85
C SER A 119 19.39 -45.61 15.55
N SER A 120 19.35 -45.69 16.86
CA SER A 120 20.29 -46.46 17.65
C SER A 120 19.93 -47.94 17.44
N GLY A 121 20.54 -48.55 16.44
CA GLY A 121 20.61 -50.00 16.32
C GLY A 121 21.74 -50.53 17.23
N GLN A 122 21.39 -51.34 18.15
CA GLN A 122 22.23 -52.43 18.72
C GLN A 122 21.62 -53.74 18.29
#